data_1e68109223445e5f7a5968376daf15a8
#
_entry.id   1e68109223445e5f7a5968376daf15a8
#
_cell.length_a   1.000
_cell.length_b   1.000
_cell.length_c   1.000
_cell.angle_alpha   90.00
_cell.angle_beta   90.00
_cell.angle_gamma   90.00
#
_symmetry.space_group_name_H-M   'P 1'
#
loop_
_entity.id
_entity.type
_entity.pdbx_description
1 polymer ?
#
loop_
_entity_poly.entity_id
_entity_poly.type
_entity_poly.pdbx_seq_one_letter_code
_entity_poly.pdbx_strand_id
1 'polypeptide(L)'
;YPHDNTIPPMVGDGFVYHFTSANALMLILQEMRLKLSDFSNLNDLNETDLCCEWNDGGFDEIRIKQYIVEHCKLISFTQNYYEGEPRLSSVQLGGNHARMWAQYAANNSGACIVINEQKFIEGNKSILKNSFYRFDNVEYSRNLYDEKICTTSIPSEFVKDNYKHIFFKKHIDWEREHERRFFGIDMPEYLSILNSVEFIYLGQHFIKNKSSMRMLIETLISPLSKCSKILTP
;
A
#
# COMPACT_ATOMS: atom_id res chain seq x y z
N TYR A 1 -20.71 -7.07 29.97
CA TYR A 1 -20.21 -7.85 28.83
C TYR A 1 -18.70 -7.84 28.90
N PRO A 2 -18.02 -8.99 28.92
CA PRO A 2 -16.57 -9.02 28.87
C PRO A 2 -16.13 -8.56 27.46
N HIS A 3 -15.45 -7.44 27.39
CA HIS A 3 -14.74 -7.03 26.20
C HIS A 3 -13.52 -7.95 26.05
N ASP A 4 -13.67 -9.00 25.28
CA ASP A 4 -12.53 -9.78 24.81
C ASP A 4 -11.84 -8.97 23.69
N ASN A 5 -11.06 -7.98 24.12
CA ASN A 5 -10.24 -7.13 23.28
C ASN A 5 -8.90 -7.79 22.91
N THR A 6 -8.85 -9.12 22.90
CA THR A 6 -7.67 -9.80 22.39
C THR A 6 -7.61 -9.59 20.88
N ILE A 7 -6.91 -8.53 20.47
CA ILE A 7 -6.37 -8.42 19.11
C ILE A 7 -5.53 -9.68 18.91
N PRO A 8 -5.88 -10.56 17.97
CA PRO A 8 -5.05 -11.73 17.75
C PRO A 8 -3.64 -11.24 17.43
N PRO A 9 -2.60 -11.86 17.99
CA PRO A 9 -1.25 -11.48 17.73
C PRO A 9 -0.95 -11.74 16.24
N MET A 10 -1.15 -10.72 15.41
CA MET A 10 -0.66 -10.71 14.03
C MET A 10 0.82 -10.34 14.04
N VAL A 11 1.55 -10.97 14.98
CA VAL A 11 2.99 -10.87 15.09
C VAL A 11 3.60 -11.85 14.10
N GLY A 12 3.78 -11.39 12.86
CA GLY A 12 4.42 -12.18 11.81
C GLY A 12 4.66 -11.33 10.58
N ASP A 13 5.77 -11.59 9.91
CA ASP A 13 6.03 -11.07 8.59
C ASP A 13 4.97 -11.61 7.62
N GLY A 14 4.52 -10.77 6.69
CA GLY A 14 3.57 -11.18 5.65
C GLY A 14 2.17 -10.59 5.73
N PHE A 15 1.93 -9.65 6.67
CA PHE A 15 0.71 -8.85 6.68
C PHE A 15 1.00 -7.40 6.29
N VAL A 16 0.12 -6.86 5.44
CA VAL A 16 0.14 -5.46 5.01
C VAL A 16 -1.20 -4.81 5.29
N TYR A 17 -1.19 -3.51 5.51
CA TYR A 17 -2.31 -2.73 6.02
C TYR A 17 -2.68 -1.64 5.03
N HIS A 18 -3.89 -1.67 4.50
CA HIS A 18 -4.42 -0.68 3.57
C HIS A 18 -5.45 0.19 4.26
N PHE A 19 -5.10 1.46 4.48
CA PHE A 19 -5.98 2.46 5.08
C PHE A 19 -6.85 3.11 4.01
N THR A 20 -8.13 3.30 4.29
CA THR A 20 -9.07 3.80 3.29
C THR A 20 -10.26 4.52 3.92
N SER A 21 -10.98 5.33 3.15
CA SER A 21 -12.22 5.94 3.58
C SER A 21 -13.36 4.90 3.66
N ALA A 22 -14.43 5.23 4.39
CA ALA A 22 -15.60 4.36 4.49
C ALA A 22 -16.26 4.08 3.13
N ASN A 23 -16.33 5.08 2.25
CA ASN A 23 -16.92 4.91 0.93
C ASN A 23 -16.07 4.01 0.03
N ALA A 24 -14.75 4.20 0.05
CA ALA A 24 -13.84 3.34 -0.71
C ALA A 24 -13.84 1.91 -0.17
N LEU A 25 -13.91 1.71 1.17
CA LEU A 25 -14.07 0.39 1.76
C LEU A 25 -15.27 -0.35 1.18
N MET A 26 -16.42 0.32 1.05
CA MET A 26 -17.63 -0.31 0.50
C MET A 26 -17.42 -0.80 -0.93
N LEU A 27 -16.81 0.01 -1.79
CA LEU A 27 -16.51 -0.37 -3.17
C LEU A 27 -15.50 -1.53 -3.23
N ILE A 28 -14.46 -1.47 -2.40
CA ILE A 28 -13.43 -2.51 -2.30
C ILE A 28 -14.07 -3.85 -1.91
N LEU A 29 -14.96 -3.85 -0.91
CA LEU A 29 -15.61 -5.08 -0.44
C LEU A 29 -16.67 -5.62 -1.40
N GLN A 30 -17.40 -4.76 -2.11
CA GLN A 30 -18.37 -5.19 -3.12
C GLN A 30 -17.69 -5.93 -4.27
N GLU A 31 -16.51 -5.49 -4.67
CA GLU A 31 -15.81 -6.02 -5.82
C GLU A 31 -14.63 -6.93 -5.45
N MET A 32 -14.28 -6.99 -4.16
CA MET A 32 -13.14 -7.74 -3.63
C MET A 32 -11.83 -7.47 -4.38
N ARG A 33 -11.58 -6.19 -4.68
CA ARG A 33 -10.39 -5.76 -5.42
C ARG A 33 -9.89 -4.40 -4.94
N LEU A 34 -8.58 -4.17 -5.06
CA LEU A 34 -7.93 -2.89 -4.85
C LEU A 34 -7.60 -2.24 -6.18
N LYS A 35 -7.83 -0.94 -6.24
CA LYS A 35 -7.39 -0.11 -7.36
C LYS A 35 -5.89 0.14 -7.27
N LEU A 36 -5.18 -0.01 -8.39
CA LEU A 36 -3.82 0.47 -8.52
C LEU A 36 -3.85 1.95 -8.88
N SER A 37 -3.06 2.73 -8.16
CA SER A 37 -2.89 4.16 -8.42
C SER A 37 -1.91 4.37 -9.57
N ASP A 38 -2.23 5.33 -10.41
CA ASP A 38 -1.27 5.85 -11.37
C ASP A 38 -0.21 6.68 -10.62
N PHE A 39 1.00 6.69 -11.13
CA PHE A 39 2.13 7.36 -10.48
C PHE A 39 1.89 8.86 -10.28
N SER A 40 1.17 9.50 -11.20
CA SER A 40 0.80 10.93 -11.12
C SER A 40 -0.14 11.29 -9.97
N ASN A 41 -0.74 10.30 -9.29
CA ASN A 41 -1.71 10.51 -8.21
C ASN A 41 -1.11 10.27 -6.81
N LEU A 42 0.21 10.23 -6.69
CA LEU A 42 0.88 10.07 -5.40
C LEU A 42 0.85 11.35 -4.57
N ASN A 43 0.83 11.20 -3.25
CA ASN A 43 0.75 12.33 -2.32
C ASN A 43 2.07 13.09 -2.15
N ASP A 44 3.20 12.47 -2.42
CA ASP A 44 4.50 13.11 -2.34
C ASP A 44 4.88 13.72 -3.68
N LEU A 45 4.98 15.04 -3.73
CA LEU A 45 5.38 15.77 -4.92
C LEU A 45 6.79 15.39 -5.42
N ASN A 46 7.67 14.96 -4.52
CA ASN A 46 9.02 14.54 -4.87
C ASN A 46 9.07 13.15 -5.55
N GLU A 47 8.06 12.31 -5.36
CA GLU A 47 7.99 11.01 -6.02
C GLU A 47 7.77 11.12 -7.53
N THR A 48 7.23 12.24 -8.00
CA THR A 48 7.01 12.49 -9.44
C THR A 48 8.23 13.09 -10.13
N ASP A 49 9.22 13.56 -9.37
CA ASP A 49 10.48 14.03 -9.92
C ASP A 49 11.43 12.85 -10.08
N LEU A 50 11.76 12.55 -11.33
CA LEU A 50 12.84 11.63 -11.64
C LEU A 50 14.15 12.34 -11.29
N CYS A 51 14.69 12.04 -10.11
CA CYS A 51 15.91 12.61 -9.57
C CYS A 51 17.14 12.05 -10.32
N CYS A 52 17.28 12.37 -11.61
CA CYS A 52 18.32 11.86 -12.50
C CYS A 52 19.05 12.99 -13.20
N GLU A 53 20.36 12.87 -13.36
CA GLU A 53 21.11 13.71 -14.29
C GLU A 53 20.94 13.17 -15.72
N TRP A 54 20.28 13.94 -16.59
CA TRP A 54 20.05 13.59 -17.98
C TRP A 54 21.16 14.17 -18.88
N ASN A 55 21.80 13.31 -19.66
CA ASN A 55 22.93 13.70 -20.52
C ASN A 55 22.54 14.27 -21.87
N ASP A 56 21.27 14.21 -22.25
CA ASP A 56 20.77 14.48 -23.62
C ASP A 56 19.88 15.73 -23.76
N GLY A 57 19.93 16.65 -22.78
CA GLY A 57 19.10 17.86 -22.76
C GLY A 57 17.63 17.61 -22.40
N GLY A 58 17.33 16.47 -21.76
CA GLY A 58 16.02 16.16 -21.17
C GLY A 58 15.00 15.48 -22.11
N PHE A 59 15.35 15.11 -23.33
CA PHE A 59 14.43 14.40 -24.24
C PHE A 59 14.07 13.00 -23.72
N ASP A 60 15.04 12.26 -23.20
CA ASP A 60 14.79 10.93 -22.63
C ASP A 60 13.97 11.04 -21.34
N GLU A 61 14.16 12.08 -20.54
CA GLU A 61 13.34 12.35 -19.35
C GLU A 61 11.85 12.43 -19.69
N ILE A 62 11.48 13.21 -20.71
CA ILE A 62 10.08 13.37 -21.12
C ILE A 62 9.48 12.02 -21.54
N ARG A 63 10.20 11.25 -22.35
CA ARG A 63 9.75 9.93 -22.81
C ARG A 63 9.61 8.94 -21.68
N ILE A 64 10.50 8.95 -20.70
CA ILE A 64 10.45 8.07 -19.53
C ILE A 64 9.31 8.48 -18.62
N LYS A 65 9.12 9.77 -18.33
CA LYS A 65 7.97 10.27 -17.54
C LYS A 65 6.65 9.89 -18.20
N GLN A 66 6.54 10.01 -19.50
CA GLN A 66 5.35 9.58 -20.24
C GLN A 66 5.12 8.07 -20.11
N TYR A 67 6.16 7.27 -20.30
CA TYR A 67 6.08 5.81 -20.11
C TYR A 67 5.62 5.43 -18.69
N ILE A 68 6.16 6.08 -17.67
CA ILE A 68 5.79 5.83 -16.27
C ILE A 68 4.30 6.12 -16.06
N VAL A 69 3.80 7.26 -16.53
CA VAL A 69 2.39 7.64 -16.40
C VAL A 69 1.45 6.66 -17.13
N GLU A 70 1.84 6.18 -18.29
CA GLU A 70 1.00 5.31 -19.12
C GLU A 70 1.02 3.84 -18.67
N HIS A 71 2.17 3.36 -18.14
CA HIS A 71 2.41 1.93 -17.95
C HIS A 71 2.61 1.50 -16.50
N CYS A 72 3.00 2.42 -15.61
CA CYS A 72 3.37 2.08 -14.25
C CYS A 72 2.23 2.33 -13.27
N LYS A 73 1.98 1.33 -12.41
CA LYS A 73 0.94 1.42 -11.37
C LYS A 73 1.42 0.85 -10.06
N LEU A 74 0.86 1.34 -8.96
CA LEU A 74 1.25 0.88 -7.63
C LEU A 74 0.09 0.85 -6.63
N ILE A 75 0.29 0.11 -5.53
CA ILE A 75 -0.53 0.15 -4.32
C ILE A 75 0.40 0.31 -3.13
N SER A 76 0.09 1.28 -2.27
CA SER A 76 0.81 1.51 -1.02
C SER A 76 0.10 0.86 0.16
N PHE A 77 0.88 0.24 1.02
CA PHE A 77 0.47 -0.38 2.26
C PHE A 77 1.38 0.09 3.39
N THR A 78 0.91 -0.02 4.62
CA THR A 78 1.76 0.05 5.82
C THR A 78 2.07 -1.36 6.29
N GLN A 79 3.22 -1.58 6.90
CA GLN A 79 3.61 -2.87 7.47
C GLN A 79 3.83 -2.79 8.99
N ASN A 80 4.00 -3.93 9.64
CA ASN A 80 4.48 -3.98 11.01
C ASN A 80 5.91 -3.42 11.09
N TYR A 81 6.24 -2.77 12.18
CA TYR A 81 7.56 -2.18 12.39
C TYR A 81 8.01 -2.34 13.84
N TYR A 82 9.28 -2.15 14.08
CA TYR A 82 9.88 -2.21 15.41
C TYR A 82 10.27 -0.81 15.88
N GLU A 83 9.85 -0.43 17.06
CA GLU A 83 10.31 0.79 17.73
C GLU A 83 11.31 0.45 18.82
N GLY A 84 12.44 1.18 18.86
CA GLY A 84 13.46 1.08 19.89
C GLY A 84 14.66 0.19 19.55
N GLU A 85 15.54 0.03 20.53
CA GLU A 85 16.72 -0.85 20.43
C GLU A 85 16.31 -2.32 20.23
N PRO A 86 17.09 -3.12 19.47
CA PRO A 86 16.73 -4.51 19.14
C PRO A 86 16.44 -5.41 20.35
N ARG A 87 16.95 -5.07 21.53
CA ARG A 87 16.72 -5.81 22.78
C ARG A 87 15.50 -5.36 23.57
N LEU A 88 14.96 -4.18 23.25
CA LEU A 88 13.80 -3.55 23.92
C LEU A 88 12.68 -3.23 22.92
N SER A 89 12.87 -3.61 21.66
CA SER A 89 11.92 -3.29 20.60
C SER A 89 10.60 -4.03 20.79
N SER A 90 9.52 -3.29 20.81
CA SER A 90 8.17 -3.85 20.67
C SER A 90 7.77 -3.81 19.19
N VAL A 91 7.14 -4.88 18.71
CA VAL A 91 6.50 -4.87 17.39
C VAL A 91 5.30 -3.94 17.46
N GLN A 92 5.32 -2.91 16.64
CA GLN A 92 4.14 -2.07 16.43
C GLN A 92 3.34 -2.63 15.26
N LEU A 93 2.08 -2.96 15.51
CA LEU A 93 1.20 -3.43 14.45
C LEU A 93 0.87 -2.27 13.51
N GLY A 94 1.03 -2.46 12.22
CA GLY A 94 0.71 -1.45 11.21
C GLY A 94 -0.72 -0.92 11.31
N GLY A 95 -1.67 -1.75 11.78
CA GLY A 95 -3.06 -1.37 12.05
C GLY A 95 -3.24 -0.36 13.20
N ASN A 96 -2.29 -0.21 14.11
CA ASN A 96 -2.34 0.74 15.24
C ASN A 96 -1.69 2.09 14.93
N HIS A 97 -1.29 2.32 13.70
CA HIS A 97 -0.52 3.48 13.30
C HIS A 97 -1.38 4.76 13.27
N ALA A 98 -1.33 5.59 14.33
CA ALA A 98 -2.19 6.77 14.50
C ALA A 98 -2.13 7.77 13.34
N ARG A 99 -0.93 8.00 12.75
CA ARG A 99 -0.76 8.88 11.59
C ARG A 99 -1.52 8.36 10.38
N MET A 100 -1.46 7.06 10.11
CA MET A 100 -2.17 6.43 8.99
C MET A 100 -3.69 6.53 9.14
N TRP A 101 -4.20 6.38 10.37
CA TRP A 101 -5.61 6.61 10.67
C TRP A 101 -6.05 8.05 10.42
N ALA A 102 -5.21 9.01 10.76
CA ALA A 102 -5.51 10.43 10.54
C ALA A 102 -5.48 10.80 9.05
N GLN A 103 -4.42 10.41 8.34
CA GLN A 103 -4.18 10.84 6.96
C GLN A 103 -4.98 10.04 5.93
N TYR A 104 -5.04 8.72 6.05
CA TYR A 104 -5.54 7.82 5.02
C TYR A 104 -6.88 7.16 5.35
N ALA A 105 -7.30 7.17 6.62
CA ALA A 105 -8.59 6.65 7.05
C ALA A 105 -9.59 7.76 7.45
N ALA A 106 -9.58 8.89 6.74
CA ALA A 106 -10.51 10.01 6.91
C ALA A 106 -10.68 10.43 8.39
N ASN A 107 -9.57 10.74 9.08
CA ASN A 107 -9.55 11.11 10.50
C ASN A 107 -10.28 10.09 11.39
N ASN A 108 -9.89 8.84 11.34
CA ASN A 108 -10.50 7.73 12.09
C ASN A 108 -11.99 7.46 11.79
N SER A 109 -12.51 7.96 10.67
CA SER A 109 -13.87 7.63 10.22
C SER A 109 -13.91 6.61 9.06
N GLY A 110 -12.75 6.14 8.64
CA GLY A 110 -12.55 5.12 7.63
C GLY A 110 -12.22 3.74 8.22
N ALA A 111 -11.45 2.98 7.48
CA ALA A 111 -11.07 1.62 7.85
C ALA A 111 -9.62 1.30 7.49
N CYS A 112 -9.12 0.20 8.06
CA CYS A 112 -7.87 -0.43 7.70
C CYS A 112 -8.13 -1.89 7.33
N ILE A 113 -7.80 -2.28 6.11
CA ILE A 113 -7.91 -3.65 5.62
C ILE A 113 -6.57 -4.33 5.82
N VAL A 114 -6.57 -5.47 6.51
CA VAL A 114 -5.39 -6.29 6.72
C VAL A 114 -5.36 -7.40 5.70
N ILE A 115 -4.29 -7.45 4.94
CA ILE A 115 -4.12 -8.36 3.81
C ILE A 115 -2.91 -9.25 4.05
N ASN A 116 -3.08 -10.54 3.83
CA ASN A 116 -1.98 -11.47 3.76
C ASN A 116 -1.31 -11.34 2.39
N GLU A 117 -0.05 -10.91 2.38
CA GLU A 117 0.72 -10.63 1.16
C GLU A 117 0.87 -11.87 0.27
N GLN A 118 1.20 -13.01 0.85
CA GLN A 118 1.37 -14.25 0.09
C GLN A 118 0.07 -14.67 -0.60
N LYS A 119 -1.06 -14.61 0.10
CA LYS A 119 -2.37 -14.91 -0.48
C LYS A 119 -2.78 -13.90 -1.55
N PHE A 120 -2.41 -12.62 -1.37
CA PHE A 120 -2.64 -11.59 -2.37
C PHE A 120 -1.88 -11.88 -3.67
N ILE A 121 -0.60 -12.22 -3.58
CA ILE A 121 0.22 -12.59 -4.74
C ILE A 121 -0.32 -13.87 -5.40
N GLU A 122 -0.63 -14.90 -4.63
CA GLU A 122 -1.15 -16.16 -5.17
C GLU A 122 -2.51 -15.98 -5.85
N GLY A 123 -3.41 -15.17 -5.25
CA GLY A 123 -4.72 -14.85 -5.83
C GLY A 123 -4.65 -14.11 -7.17
N ASN A 124 -3.56 -13.41 -7.44
CA ASN A 124 -3.32 -12.67 -8.67
C ASN A 124 -2.30 -13.33 -9.61
N LYS A 125 -1.88 -14.57 -9.32
CA LYS A 125 -0.81 -15.28 -10.02
C LYS A 125 -0.99 -15.34 -11.54
N SER A 126 -2.21 -15.50 -12.03
CA SER A 126 -2.49 -15.54 -13.47
C SER A 126 -2.13 -14.24 -14.18
N ILE A 127 -2.32 -13.11 -13.52
CA ILE A 127 -1.96 -11.76 -14.01
C ILE A 127 -0.44 -11.56 -13.86
N LEU A 128 0.09 -11.89 -12.70
CA LEU A 128 1.47 -11.58 -12.33
C LEU A 128 2.52 -12.44 -13.05
N LYS A 129 2.15 -13.65 -13.49
CA LYS A 129 3.08 -14.62 -14.10
C LYS A 129 3.87 -14.06 -15.29
N ASN A 130 3.27 -13.21 -16.09
CA ASN A 130 3.86 -12.67 -17.31
C ASN A 130 4.15 -11.16 -17.23
N SER A 131 4.06 -10.59 -16.04
CA SER A 131 4.19 -9.15 -15.81
C SER A 131 5.46 -8.84 -15.01
N PHE A 132 6.02 -7.67 -15.24
CA PHE A 132 7.06 -7.16 -14.34
C PHE A 132 6.38 -6.53 -13.13
N TYR A 133 6.61 -7.10 -11.96
CA TYR A 133 6.12 -6.54 -10.69
C TYR A 133 7.14 -6.69 -9.58
N ARG A 134 6.99 -5.87 -8.54
CA ARG A 134 7.74 -5.94 -7.28
C ARG A 134 6.80 -5.69 -6.12
N PHE A 135 7.09 -6.33 -4.99
CA PHE A 135 6.42 -6.05 -3.73
C PHE A 135 7.52 -5.94 -2.66
N ASP A 136 7.87 -4.71 -2.33
CA ASP A 136 9.06 -4.44 -1.51
C ASP A 136 8.82 -3.25 -0.56
N ASN A 137 9.77 -3.04 0.36
CA ASN A 137 9.75 -1.94 1.31
C ASN A 137 10.21 -0.66 0.63
N VAL A 138 9.62 0.47 1.03
CA VAL A 138 10.12 1.79 0.66
C VAL A 138 11.33 2.11 1.52
N GLU A 139 12.41 2.55 0.89
CA GLU A 139 13.62 3.04 1.52
C GLU A 139 13.51 4.56 1.74
N TYR A 140 13.94 5.04 2.92
CA TYR A 140 13.84 6.45 3.28
C TYR A 140 15.21 7.09 3.34
N SER A 141 15.38 8.23 2.65
CA SER A 141 16.63 8.97 2.58
C SER A 141 16.39 10.47 2.71
N ARG A 142 17.36 11.18 3.30
CA ARG A 142 17.38 12.66 3.29
C ARG A 142 17.74 13.23 1.93
N ASN A 143 18.52 12.48 1.17
CA ASN A 143 18.95 12.87 -0.16
C ASN A 143 18.44 11.83 -1.17
N LEU A 144 17.54 12.26 -2.02
CA LEU A 144 16.95 11.42 -3.08
C LEU A 144 17.80 11.42 -4.35
N TYR A 145 18.82 12.30 -4.44
CA TYR A 145 19.60 12.59 -5.64
C TYR A 145 20.98 11.95 -5.66
N ASP A 146 21.37 11.17 -4.63
CA ASP A 146 22.75 10.70 -4.45
C ASP A 146 23.17 9.55 -5.37
N GLU A 147 22.27 8.96 -6.12
CA GLU A 147 22.57 7.81 -6.97
C GLU A 147 22.55 8.18 -8.46
N LYS A 148 23.65 7.88 -9.15
CA LYS A 148 23.67 7.94 -10.62
C LYS A 148 22.83 6.81 -11.19
N ILE A 149 21.79 7.18 -11.87
CA ILE A 149 20.92 6.23 -12.58
C ILE A 149 21.52 5.95 -13.96
N CYS A 150 21.62 4.67 -14.32
CA CYS A 150 22.04 4.28 -15.66
C CYS A 150 20.97 4.69 -16.67
N THR A 151 21.34 5.58 -17.61
CA THR A 151 20.45 6.01 -18.67
C THR A 151 20.52 5.02 -19.84
N THR A 152 19.40 4.40 -20.15
CA THR A 152 19.20 3.68 -21.42
C THR A 152 18.14 4.44 -22.24
N SER A 153 18.26 4.41 -23.54
CA SER A 153 17.33 5.10 -24.46
C SER A 153 15.96 4.42 -24.57
N ILE A 154 15.77 3.25 -23.95
CA ILE A 154 14.53 2.47 -24.00
C ILE A 154 13.79 2.65 -22.66
N PRO A 155 12.64 3.37 -22.62
CA PRO A 155 11.95 3.69 -21.37
C PRO A 155 11.58 2.47 -20.52
N SER A 156 11.15 1.37 -21.14
CA SER A 156 10.77 0.15 -20.43
C SER A 156 11.95 -0.54 -19.73
N GLU A 157 13.13 -0.52 -20.32
CA GLU A 157 14.37 -1.05 -19.72
C GLU A 157 14.85 -0.14 -18.61
N PHE A 158 14.87 1.17 -18.87
CA PHE A 158 15.21 2.16 -17.86
C PHE A 158 14.38 1.99 -16.58
N VAL A 159 13.05 1.88 -16.71
CA VAL A 159 12.16 1.69 -15.57
C VAL A 159 12.43 0.37 -14.84
N LYS A 160 12.66 -0.73 -15.58
CA LYS A 160 12.97 -2.03 -14.98
C LYS A 160 14.30 -2.06 -14.24
N ASP A 161 15.30 -1.36 -14.75
CA ASP A 161 16.63 -1.32 -14.15
C ASP A 161 16.69 -0.38 -12.94
N ASN A 162 15.88 0.68 -12.94
CA ASN A 162 15.90 1.72 -11.92
C ASN A 162 14.64 1.73 -11.02
N TYR A 163 13.81 0.68 -11.04
CA TYR A 163 12.52 0.65 -10.33
C TYR A 163 12.62 0.94 -8.83
N LYS A 164 13.69 0.49 -8.17
CA LYS A 164 13.90 0.74 -6.74
C LYS A 164 14.05 2.23 -6.46
N HIS A 165 14.89 2.90 -7.26
CA HIS A 165 15.14 4.31 -7.11
C HIS A 165 13.87 5.14 -7.40
N ILE A 166 13.12 4.78 -8.44
CA ILE A 166 11.95 5.55 -8.88
C ILE A 166 10.74 5.32 -7.97
N PHE A 167 10.46 4.07 -7.59
CA PHE A 167 9.18 3.71 -6.96
C PHE A 167 9.29 3.27 -5.50
N PHE A 168 10.49 3.03 -4.99
CA PHE A 168 10.71 2.52 -3.64
C PHE A 168 11.62 3.40 -2.79
N LYS A 169 11.76 4.67 -3.16
CA LYS A 169 12.55 5.65 -2.40
C LYS A 169 11.68 6.85 -2.04
N LYS A 170 11.71 7.28 -0.79
CA LYS A 170 10.98 8.44 -0.28
C LYS A 170 11.88 9.32 0.59
N HIS A 171 11.49 10.59 0.73
CA HIS A 171 12.15 11.47 1.69
C HIS A 171 11.92 10.98 3.13
N ILE A 172 12.93 11.17 3.98
CA ILE A 172 12.94 10.71 5.39
C ILE A 172 11.74 11.21 6.21
N ASP A 173 11.12 12.33 5.86
CA ASP A 173 9.93 12.85 6.53
C ASP A 173 8.74 11.89 6.49
N TRP A 174 8.74 10.96 5.54
CA TRP A 174 7.72 9.92 5.38
C TRP A 174 8.07 8.59 6.03
N GLU A 175 9.26 8.45 6.64
CA GLU A 175 9.76 7.18 7.22
C GLU A 175 8.74 6.52 8.15
N ARG A 176 7.98 7.34 8.90
CA ARG A 176 6.97 6.83 9.83
C ARG A 176 5.75 6.18 9.17
N GLU A 177 5.64 6.18 7.85
CA GLU A 177 4.60 5.41 7.16
C GLU A 177 4.91 3.93 7.11
N HIS A 178 6.18 3.55 7.27
CA HIS A 178 6.65 2.16 7.18
C HIS A 178 6.06 1.46 5.95
N GLU A 179 6.17 2.16 4.81
CA GLU A 179 5.48 1.78 3.59
C GLU A 179 6.07 0.51 2.99
N ARG A 180 5.16 -0.38 2.61
CA ARG A 180 5.42 -1.52 1.75
C ARG A 180 4.59 -1.35 0.49
N ARG A 181 5.23 -1.45 -0.66
CA ARG A 181 4.62 -1.05 -1.93
C ARG A 181 4.57 -2.22 -2.91
N PHE A 182 3.39 -2.45 -3.52
CA PHE A 182 3.27 -3.22 -4.75
C PHE A 182 3.43 -2.27 -5.93
N PHE A 183 4.28 -2.65 -6.87
CA PHE A 183 4.52 -1.93 -8.11
C PHE A 183 4.44 -2.90 -9.29
N GLY A 184 3.92 -2.45 -10.43
CA GLY A 184 3.94 -3.23 -11.64
C GLY A 184 3.81 -2.41 -12.92
N ILE A 185 4.30 -2.99 -14.02
CA ILE A 185 4.25 -2.42 -15.36
C ILE A 185 3.16 -3.15 -16.15
N ASP A 186 2.36 -2.39 -16.92
CA ASP A 186 1.24 -2.90 -17.73
C ASP A 186 0.22 -3.71 -16.90
N MET A 187 -0.02 -3.26 -15.66
CA MET A 187 -0.99 -3.89 -14.78
C MET A 187 -2.42 -3.49 -15.11
N PRO A 188 -3.40 -4.38 -14.85
CA PRO A 188 -4.79 -3.99 -14.88
C PRO A 188 -5.06 -2.87 -13.86
N GLU A 189 -6.18 -2.21 -13.97
CA GLU A 189 -6.58 -1.14 -13.03
C GLU A 189 -6.82 -1.66 -11.60
N TYR A 190 -7.17 -2.94 -11.48
CA TYR A 190 -7.52 -3.57 -10.20
C TYR A 190 -6.82 -4.91 -10.03
N LEU A 191 -6.43 -5.21 -8.78
CA LEU A 191 -6.00 -6.53 -8.35
C LEU A 191 -6.95 -7.09 -7.30
N SER A 192 -7.21 -8.40 -7.38
CA SER A 192 -8.10 -9.11 -6.47
C SER A 192 -7.52 -9.19 -5.06
N ILE A 193 -8.37 -8.97 -4.05
CA ILE A 193 -8.05 -9.26 -2.65
C ILE A 193 -8.86 -10.46 -2.11
N LEU A 194 -9.56 -11.16 -2.99
CA LEU A 194 -10.34 -12.32 -2.64
C LEU A 194 -9.44 -13.37 -1.96
N ASN A 195 -9.87 -13.86 -0.80
CA ASN A 195 -9.14 -14.79 0.06
C ASN A 195 -7.84 -14.26 0.71
N SER A 196 -7.44 -13.03 0.47
CA SER A 196 -6.27 -12.43 1.11
C SER A 196 -6.60 -11.49 2.26
N VAL A 197 -7.85 -11.05 2.39
CA VAL A 197 -8.31 -10.24 3.52
C VAL A 197 -8.39 -11.10 4.78
N GLU A 198 -7.67 -10.69 5.82
CA GLU A 198 -7.66 -11.39 7.11
C GLU A 198 -8.53 -10.68 8.14
N PHE A 199 -8.42 -9.34 8.22
CA PHE A 199 -9.17 -8.51 9.16
C PHE A 199 -9.53 -7.17 8.55
N ILE A 200 -10.56 -6.53 9.12
CA ILE A 200 -10.92 -5.16 8.85
C ILE A 200 -11.08 -4.43 10.19
N TYR A 201 -10.26 -3.41 10.40
CA TYR A 201 -10.41 -2.48 11.50
C TYR A 201 -11.29 -1.32 11.06
N LEU A 202 -12.30 -0.98 11.85
CA LEU A 202 -13.11 0.22 11.65
C LEU A 202 -12.67 1.32 12.60
N GLY A 203 -12.48 2.51 12.08
CA GLY A 203 -12.06 3.66 12.89
C GLY A 203 -13.10 4.03 13.96
N GLN A 204 -12.65 4.64 15.06
CA GLN A 204 -13.52 4.98 16.20
C GLN A 204 -14.70 5.87 15.80
N HIS A 205 -14.50 6.81 14.87
CA HIS A 205 -15.56 7.70 14.41
C HIS A 205 -16.50 7.02 13.41
N PHE A 206 -16.05 5.95 12.73
CA PHE A 206 -16.89 5.14 11.86
C PHE A 206 -18.06 4.54 12.65
N ILE A 207 -17.74 3.93 13.79
CA ILE A 207 -18.72 3.18 14.62
C ILE A 207 -19.77 4.10 15.19
N LYS A 208 -19.38 5.31 15.62
CA LYS A 208 -20.31 6.28 16.21
C LYS A 208 -21.33 6.84 15.23
N ASN A 209 -20.94 6.99 13.96
CA ASN A 209 -21.70 7.78 12.99
C ASN A 209 -22.33 6.96 11.87
N LYS A 210 -22.07 5.65 11.75
CA LYS A 210 -22.43 4.85 10.57
C LYS A 210 -22.89 3.43 10.90
N SER A 211 -23.81 3.30 11.86
CA SER A 211 -24.33 1.99 12.27
C SER A 211 -24.93 1.14 11.13
N SER A 212 -25.66 1.78 10.20
CA SER A 212 -26.22 1.09 9.02
C SER A 212 -25.15 0.58 8.07
N MET A 213 -24.06 1.36 7.90
CA MET A 213 -22.93 0.97 7.05
C MET A 213 -22.15 -0.18 7.67
N ARG A 214 -22.05 -0.22 9.00
CA ARG A 214 -21.44 -1.35 9.72
C ARG A 214 -22.17 -2.66 9.45
N MET A 215 -23.51 -2.66 9.55
CA MET A 215 -24.32 -3.85 9.23
C MET A 215 -24.10 -4.32 7.79
N LEU A 216 -24.00 -3.38 6.84
CA LEU A 216 -23.75 -3.72 5.44
C LEU A 216 -22.36 -4.34 5.24
N ILE A 217 -21.32 -3.81 5.90
CA ILE A 217 -19.97 -4.38 5.89
C ILE A 217 -19.98 -5.79 6.49
N GLU A 218 -20.62 -5.99 7.63
CA GLU A 218 -20.76 -7.31 8.26
C GLU A 218 -21.43 -8.31 7.31
N THR A 219 -22.44 -7.87 6.55
CA THR A 219 -23.09 -8.69 5.53
C THR A 219 -22.17 -9.04 4.36
N LEU A 220 -21.39 -8.07 3.88
CA LEU A 220 -20.45 -8.26 2.77
C LEU A 220 -19.27 -9.16 3.16
N ILE A 221 -18.84 -9.12 4.41
CA ILE A 221 -17.73 -9.92 4.91
C ILE A 221 -18.19 -11.34 5.32
N SER A 222 -19.45 -11.52 5.69
CA SER A 222 -20.00 -12.80 6.16
C SER A 222 -19.68 -14.00 5.24
N PRO A 223 -19.76 -13.89 3.90
CA PRO A 223 -19.39 -14.98 3.01
C PRO A 223 -17.89 -15.30 2.98
N LEU A 224 -17.04 -14.34 3.39
CA LEU A 224 -15.56 -14.49 3.38
C LEU A 224 -15.06 -15.18 4.64
N SER A 225 -15.95 -15.46 5.56
CA SER A 225 -15.66 -15.79 6.94
C SER A 225 -15.28 -17.23 7.20
N LYS A 226 -14.02 -17.58 6.89
CA LYS A 226 -13.35 -18.35 7.96
C LYS A 226 -12.45 -17.45 8.85
N CYS A 227 -12.16 -16.23 8.43
CA CYS A 227 -11.15 -15.38 9.09
C CYS A 227 -11.47 -13.88 9.21
N SER A 228 -12.48 -13.33 8.54
CA SER A 228 -12.68 -11.88 8.57
C SER A 228 -13.42 -11.43 9.82
N LYS A 229 -12.69 -10.84 10.78
CA LYS A 229 -13.28 -10.21 11.97
C LYS A 229 -13.25 -8.69 11.82
N ILE A 230 -14.36 -8.04 12.18
CA ILE A 230 -14.38 -6.59 12.38
C ILE A 230 -13.86 -6.32 13.78
N LEU A 231 -12.74 -5.62 13.87
CA LEU A 231 -12.16 -5.19 15.12
C LEU A 231 -12.30 -3.68 15.26
N THR A 232 -12.50 -3.23 16.49
CA THR A 232 -12.48 -1.81 16.84
C THR A 232 -11.21 -1.56 17.61
N PRO A 233 -10.40 -0.57 17.21
CA PRO A 233 -9.18 -0.23 17.94
C PRO A 233 -9.46 0.24 19.36
#